data_61a1f09dc90dad8b7f78fbf409c9716f
#
_entry.id   61a1f09dc90dad8b7f78fbf409c9716f
#
_cell.length_a   1.000
_cell.length_b   1.000
_cell.length_c   1.000
_cell.angle_alpha   90.00
_cell.angle_beta   90.00
_cell.angle_gamma   90.00
#
_symmetry.space_group_name_H-M   'P 1'
#
loop_
_entity.id
_entity.type
_entity.pdbx_description
1 polymer ?
#
loop_
_entity_poly.entity_id
_entity_poly.type
_entity_poly.pdbx_seq_one_letter_code
_entity_poly.pdbx_strand_id
1 'polypeptide(L)'
;MQSHLELGEAEARLAIEACVAELRRRNKVGSIAVGDKHGELIALLRMDGASLPSSGIAANKVFTSSRLRQPSGALGRAALAEGWDVHYHGDIRYLGWDGGAPVFYREQCVGSVAVSGLTGVEDLEIAEIGVNAILATLD
;
A
#
# COMPACT_ATOMS: atom_id res chain seq x y z
N MET A 1 9.11 -14.67 -23.60
CA MET A 1 9.61 -14.02 -22.37
C MET A 1 8.90 -12.69 -22.18
N GLN A 2 8.65 -12.31 -20.94
CA GLN A 2 8.03 -11.04 -20.62
C GLN A 2 9.02 -10.15 -19.88
N SER A 3 8.95 -8.85 -20.13
CA SER A 3 9.76 -7.85 -19.42
C SER A 3 8.84 -6.97 -18.59
N HIS A 4 9.22 -6.71 -17.34
CA HIS A 4 8.38 -5.98 -16.39
C HIS A 4 9.18 -4.90 -15.68
N LEU A 5 8.51 -3.76 -15.45
CA LEU A 5 8.99 -2.71 -14.56
C LEU A 5 8.54 -3.01 -13.12
N GLU A 6 9.34 -2.62 -12.16
CA GLU A 6 9.09 -2.89 -10.76
C GLU A 6 9.74 -1.85 -9.87
N LEU A 7 9.07 -1.47 -8.79
CA LEU A 7 9.65 -0.60 -7.77
C LEU A 7 10.84 -1.28 -7.09
N GLY A 8 11.81 -0.49 -6.69
CA GLY A 8 12.96 -0.92 -5.92
C GLY A 8 13.09 -0.15 -4.61
N GLU A 9 14.21 -0.34 -3.94
CA GLU A 9 14.42 0.26 -2.62
C GLU A 9 14.49 1.80 -2.68
N ALA A 10 15.01 2.38 -3.76
CA ALA A 10 15.09 3.83 -3.88
C ALA A 10 13.70 4.46 -3.85
N GLU A 11 12.77 3.93 -4.63
CA GLU A 11 11.38 4.37 -4.67
C GLU A 11 10.68 4.12 -3.34
N ALA A 12 10.97 2.97 -2.70
CA ALA A 12 10.38 2.65 -1.40
C ALA A 12 10.79 3.67 -0.33
N ARG A 13 12.06 4.09 -0.30
CA ARG A 13 12.54 5.12 0.63
C ARG A 13 11.83 6.45 0.42
N LEU A 14 11.65 6.86 -0.84
CA LEU A 14 10.95 8.10 -1.17
C LEU A 14 9.51 8.10 -0.67
N ALA A 15 8.80 7.00 -0.89
CA ALA A 15 7.41 6.88 -0.45
C ALA A 15 7.29 6.92 1.07
N ILE A 16 8.15 6.19 1.77
CA ILE A 16 8.14 6.18 3.24
C ILE A 16 8.40 7.57 3.79
N GLU A 17 9.42 8.26 3.28
CA GLU A 17 9.73 9.63 3.73
C GLU A 17 8.57 10.58 3.51
N ALA A 18 7.93 10.54 2.35
CA ALA A 18 6.79 11.39 2.04
C ALA A 18 5.58 11.10 2.95
N CYS A 19 5.28 9.83 3.19
CA CYS A 19 4.19 9.44 4.07
C CYS A 19 4.46 9.83 5.52
N VAL A 20 5.68 9.62 6.01
CA VAL A 20 6.08 10.02 7.37
C VAL A 20 5.96 11.53 7.54
N ALA A 21 6.43 12.31 6.58
CA ALA A 21 6.34 13.77 6.62
C ALA A 21 4.89 14.24 6.71
N GLU A 22 3.99 13.64 5.92
CA GLU A 22 2.57 14.00 5.95
C GLU A 22 1.90 13.59 7.25
N LEU A 23 2.21 12.40 7.78
CA LEU A 23 1.69 11.96 9.08
C LEU A 23 2.12 12.91 10.20
N ARG A 24 3.39 13.32 10.21
CA ARG A 24 3.89 14.30 11.19
C ARG A 24 3.20 15.64 11.04
N ARG A 25 2.99 16.11 9.81
CA ARG A 25 2.28 17.36 9.56
C ARG A 25 0.86 17.32 10.11
N ARG A 26 0.20 16.16 10.06
CA ARG A 26 -1.15 15.95 10.61
C ARG A 26 -1.13 15.65 12.11
N ASN A 27 0.05 15.60 12.74
CA ASN A 27 0.23 15.18 14.14
C ASN A 27 -0.35 13.78 14.39
N LYS A 28 -0.06 12.85 13.47
CA LYS A 28 -0.53 11.46 13.52
C LYS A 28 0.64 10.51 13.30
N VAL A 29 0.43 9.24 13.67
CA VAL A 29 1.40 8.17 13.47
C VAL A 29 0.74 6.98 12.80
N GLY A 30 1.54 6.18 12.11
CA GLY A 30 1.07 4.98 11.45
C GLY A 30 2.23 4.10 11.00
N SER A 31 1.92 3.04 10.31
CA SER A 31 2.88 2.18 9.61
C SER A 31 2.76 2.39 8.11
N ILE A 32 3.90 2.43 7.43
CA ILE A 32 3.97 2.61 5.99
C ILE A 32 4.70 1.40 5.40
N ALA A 33 4.13 0.81 4.37
CA ALA A 33 4.72 -0.30 3.64
C ALA A 33 4.81 0.02 2.16
N VAL A 34 5.84 -0.49 1.50
CA VAL A 34 5.99 -0.42 0.05
C VAL A 34 6.30 -1.82 -0.46
N GLY A 35 5.62 -2.23 -1.49
CA GLY A 35 5.79 -3.54 -2.08
C GLY A 35 6.08 -3.50 -3.57
N ASP A 36 6.63 -4.61 -4.05
CA ASP A 36 6.92 -4.80 -5.45
C ASP A 36 5.64 -5.12 -6.26
N LYS A 37 5.80 -5.39 -7.53
CA LYS A 37 4.65 -5.67 -8.41
C LYS A 37 3.90 -6.96 -8.04
N HIS A 38 4.53 -7.86 -7.28
CA HIS A 38 3.91 -9.09 -6.80
C HIS A 38 3.27 -8.93 -5.41
N GLY A 39 3.43 -7.76 -4.80
CA GLY A 39 2.95 -7.51 -3.45
C GLY A 39 3.88 -7.98 -2.35
N GLU A 40 5.10 -8.39 -2.71
CA GLU A 40 6.10 -8.72 -1.71
C GLU A 40 6.74 -7.46 -1.14
N LEU A 41 7.02 -7.49 0.14
CA LEU A 41 7.47 -6.32 0.89
C LEU A 41 8.88 -5.90 0.48
N ILE A 42 9.05 -4.62 0.11
CA ILE A 42 10.37 -4.02 -0.10
C ILE A 42 10.82 -3.31 1.17
N ALA A 43 9.93 -2.54 1.80
CA ALA A 43 10.25 -1.78 3.00
C ALA A 43 9.00 -1.57 3.85
N LEU A 44 9.20 -1.50 5.16
CA LEU A 44 8.16 -1.28 6.15
C LEU A 44 8.72 -0.44 7.28
N LEU A 45 8.01 0.62 7.64
CA LEU A 45 8.33 1.42 8.81
C LEU A 45 7.10 1.54 9.71
N ARG A 46 7.24 1.14 10.98
CA ARG A 46 6.28 1.47 12.01
C ARG A 46 6.79 2.69 12.77
N MET A 47 6.07 3.80 12.68
CA MET A 47 6.43 5.00 13.43
C MET A 47 6.28 4.75 14.92
N ASP A 48 7.07 5.47 15.72
CA ASP A 48 6.94 5.43 17.17
C ASP A 48 5.52 5.84 17.58
N GLY A 49 4.90 5.04 18.43
CA GLY A 49 3.53 5.26 18.88
C GLY A 49 2.43 4.66 17.99
N ALA A 50 2.77 4.15 16.82
CA ALA A 50 1.80 3.44 15.99
C ALA A 50 1.39 2.11 16.65
N SER A 51 0.14 1.68 16.40
CA SER A 51 -0.36 0.44 16.98
C SER A 51 0.44 -0.78 16.54
N LEU A 52 0.54 -1.79 17.39
CA LEU A 52 1.29 -3.00 17.07
C LEU A 52 0.76 -3.70 15.81
N PRO A 53 -0.56 -3.87 15.60
CA PRO A 53 -1.04 -4.55 14.41
C PRO A 53 -0.88 -3.74 13.12
N SER A 54 -0.63 -2.43 13.19
CA SER A 54 -0.60 -1.57 12.01
C SER A 54 0.45 -1.98 10.97
N SER A 55 1.60 -2.48 11.40
CA SER A 55 2.67 -2.88 10.48
C SER A 55 2.29 -4.10 9.63
N GLY A 56 1.73 -5.14 10.24
CA GLY A 56 1.25 -6.32 9.51
C GLY A 56 0.09 -5.98 8.58
N ILE A 57 -0.81 -5.10 9.02
CA ILE A 57 -1.93 -4.64 8.20
C ILE A 57 -1.42 -3.85 6.99
N ALA A 58 -0.46 -2.94 7.18
CA ALA A 58 0.13 -2.20 6.07
C ALA A 58 0.77 -3.14 5.04
N ALA A 59 1.53 -4.13 5.50
CA ALA A 59 2.14 -5.14 4.63
C ALA A 59 1.08 -5.94 3.84
N ASN A 60 -0.03 -6.30 4.48
CA ASN A 60 -1.12 -7.02 3.82
C ASN A 60 -1.90 -6.13 2.83
N LYS A 61 -2.03 -4.85 3.11
CA LYS A 61 -2.61 -3.89 2.15
C LYS A 61 -1.75 -3.79 0.88
N VAL A 62 -0.43 -3.77 1.03
CA VAL A 62 0.51 -3.78 -0.10
C VAL A 62 0.36 -5.07 -0.91
N PHE A 63 0.36 -6.21 -0.23
CA PHE A 63 0.16 -7.51 -0.87
C PHE A 63 -1.12 -7.52 -1.71
N THR A 64 -2.22 -7.05 -1.15
CA THR A 64 -3.52 -7.01 -1.82
C THR A 64 -3.51 -6.04 -3.00
N SER A 65 -3.03 -4.81 -2.78
CA SER A 65 -3.11 -3.75 -3.78
C SER A 65 -2.26 -4.03 -5.02
N SER A 66 -1.02 -4.49 -4.83
CA SER A 66 -0.15 -4.83 -5.96
C SER A 66 -0.69 -5.99 -6.79
N ARG A 67 -1.12 -7.06 -6.12
CA ARG A 67 -1.56 -8.28 -6.82
C ARG A 67 -2.85 -8.08 -7.58
N LEU A 68 -3.78 -7.30 -7.03
CA LEU A 68 -5.07 -7.01 -7.66
C LEU A 68 -5.06 -5.74 -8.50
N ARG A 69 -3.99 -4.95 -8.43
CA ARG A 69 -3.82 -3.71 -9.20
C ARG A 69 -4.95 -2.71 -8.93
N GLN A 70 -5.36 -2.63 -7.66
CA GLN A 70 -6.48 -1.81 -7.19
C GLN A 70 -6.16 -1.29 -5.79
N PRO A 71 -6.83 -0.22 -5.34
CA PRO A 71 -6.82 0.11 -3.92
C PRO A 71 -7.28 -1.10 -3.11
N SER A 72 -6.62 -1.36 -1.99
CA SER A 72 -6.87 -2.58 -1.21
C SER A 72 -8.32 -2.72 -0.76
N GLY A 73 -9.02 -1.62 -0.47
CA GLY A 73 -10.42 -1.64 -0.06
C GLY A 73 -11.39 -2.12 -1.16
N ALA A 74 -10.98 -2.10 -2.43
CA ALA A 74 -11.82 -2.57 -3.53
C ALA A 74 -12.17 -4.06 -3.37
N LEU A 75 -11.23 -4.88 -2.89
CA LEU A 75 -11.47 -6.29 -2.63
C LEU A 75 -12.56 -6.48 -1.56
N GLY A 76 -12.47 -5.73 -0.45
CA GLY A 76 -13.46 -5.81 0.62
C GLY A 76 -14.84 -5.39 0.17
N ARG A 77 -14.94 -4.33 -0.63
CA ARG A 77 -16.22 -3.88 -1.18
C ARG A 77 -16.84 -4.91 -2.12
N ALA A 78 -16.05 -5.52 -2.98
CA ALA A 78 -16.52 -6.58 -3.88
C ALA A 78 -16.97 -7.82 -3.09
N ALA A 79 -16.20 -8.25 -2.11
CA ALA A 79 -16.54 -9.38 -1.25
C ALA A 79 -17.85 -9.16 -0.50
N LEU A 80 -18.04 -7.97 0.06
CA LEU A 80 -19.27 -7.62 0.79
C LEU A 80 -20.47 -7.60 -0.17
N ALA A 81 -20.34 -6.98 -1.33
CA ALA A 81 -21.41 -6.85 -2.31
C ALA A 81 -21.87 -8.20 -2.87
N GLU A 82 -20.92 -9.12 -3.08
CA GLU A 82 -21.19 -10.42 -3.70
C GLU A 82 -21.33 -11.56 -2.68
N GLY A 83 -21.01 -11.32 -1.40
CA GLY A 83 -21.19 -12.29 -0.33
C GLY A 83 -20.16 -13.43 -0.31
N TRP A 84 -18.86 -13.11 -0.54
CA TRP A 84 -17.81 -14.12 -0.46
C TRP A 84 -16.68 -13.65 0.46
N ASP A 85 -15.78 -14.58 0.81
CA ASP A 85 -14.65 -14.34 1.70
C ASP A 85 -13.43 -13.88 0.88
N VAL A 86 -12.78 -12.82 1.34
CA VAL A 86 -11.55 -12.31 0.67
C VAL A 86 -10.46 -13.39 0.59
N HIS A 87 -10.43 -14.33 1.52
CA HIS A 87 -9.44 -15.40 1.56
C HIS A 87 -9.63 -16.46 0.45
N TYR A 88 -10.76 -16.44 -0.26
CA TYR A 88 -10.92 -17.28 -1.45
C TYR A 88 -9.89 -16.99 -2.54
N HIS A 89 -9.20 -15.85 -2.45
CA HIS A 89 -8.07 -15.54 -3.33
C HIS A 89 -6.81 -16.38 -3.05
N GLY A 90 -6.84 -17.23 -2.01
CA GLY A 90 -5.84 -18.27 -1.81
C GLY A 90 -4.67 -17.92 -0.91
N ASP A 91 -4.69 -16.76 -0.27
CA ASP A 91 -3.63 -16.35 0.67
C ASP A 91 -4.25 -15.53 1.81
N ILE A 92 -3.84 -15.80 3.03
CA ILE A 92 -4.36 -15.14 4.22
C ILE A 92 -4.01 -13.63 4.26
N ARG A 93 -3.02 -13.21 3.48
CA ARG A 93 -2.60 -11.80 3.43
C ARG A 93 -3.58 -10.89 2.67
N TYR A 94 -4.48 -11.45 1.86
CA TYR A 94 -5.51 -10.63 1.23
C TYR A 94 -6.41 -10.02 2.30
N LEU A 95 -6.66 -8.72 2.21
CA LEU A 95 -7.55 -8.02 3.11
C LEU A 95 -8.33 -6.94 2.37
N GLY A 96 -9.44 -6.51 2.96
CA GLY A 96 -10.39 -5.62 2.30
C GLY A 96 -10.48 -4.20 2.87
N TRP A 97 -9.52 -3.74 3.66
CA TRP A 97 -9.51 -2.37 4.17
C TRP A 97 -8.77 -1.43 3.21
N ASP A 98 -9.25 -0.21 3.12
CA ASP A 98 -8.56 0.85 2.38
C ASP A 98 -7.23 1.22 3.04
N GLY A 99 -6.34 1.77 2.24
CA GLY A 99 -5.03 2.24 2.66
C GLY A 99 -3.88 1.74 1.79
N GLY A 100 -4.12 0.76 0.95
CA GLY A 100 -3.16 0.33 -0.07
C GLY A 100 -3.48 0.98 -1.42
N ALA A 101 -2.49 1.60 -2.04
CA ALA A 101 -2.62 2.29 -3.32
C ALA A 101 -1.64 1.71 -4.34
N PRO A 102 -2.12 1.23 -5.49
CA PRO A 102 -1.23 0.73 -6.52
C PRO A 102 -0.47 1.88 -7.19
N VAL A 103 0.73 1.59 -7.63
CA VAL A 103 1.56 2.51 -8.40
C VAL A 103 1.54 2.07 -9.85
N PHE A 104 1.01 2.91 -10.72
CA PHE A 104 1.01 2.65 -12.16
C PHE A 104 2.03 3.53 -12.86
N TYR A 105 2.86 2.92 -13.68
CA TYR A 105 3.84 3.62 -14.51
C TYR A 105 3.94 2.92 -15.86
N ARG A 106 3.83 3.70 -16.93
CA ARG A 106 3.83 3.17 -18.32
C ARG A 106 2.83 2.02 -18.49
N GLU A 107 1.61 2.23 -17.98
CA GLU A 107 0.50 1.27 -18.05
C GLU A 107 0.73 -0.05 -17.31
N GLN A 108 1.75 -0.11 -16.46
CA GLN A 108 2.02 -1.28 -15.63
C GLN A 108 1.83 -0.96 -14.16
N CYS A 109 1.28 -1.90 -13.40
CA CYS A 109 1.32 -1.82 -11.94
C CYS A 109 2.72 -2.27 -11.50
N VAL A 110 3.52 -1.32 -11.01
CA VAL A 110 4.92 -1.57 -10.66
C VAL A 110 5.13 -1.87 -9.17
N GLY A 111 4.08 -1.76 -8.39
CA GLY A 111 4.09 -1.98 -6.95
C GLY A 111 2.96 -1.24 -6.28
N SER A 112 3.07 -1.07 -4.97
CA SER A 112 2.08 -0.34 -4.19
C SER A 112 2.68 0.28 -2.94
N VAL A 113 1.97 1.29 -2.41
CA VAL A 113 2.28 1.93 -1.13
C VAL A 113 1.06 1.76 -0.24
N ALA A 114 1.26 1.46 1.02
CA ALA A 114 0.17 1.32 1.96
C ALA A 114 0.46 2.02 3.29
N VAL A 115 -0.60 2.49 3.91
CA VAL A 115 -0.58 3.10 5.24
C VAL A 115 -1.65 2.42 6.10
N SER A 116 -1.33 2.22 7.36
CA SER A 116 -2.27 1.69 8.35
C SER A 116 -2.09 2.41 9.68
N GLY A 117 -3.18 2.59 10.39
CA GLY A 117 -3.18 3.19 11.73
C GLY A 117 -4.17 4.33 11.91
N LEU A 118 -4.81 4.82 10.83
CA LEU A 118 -5.83 5.85 10.85
C LEU A 118 -7.16 5.25 10.35
N THR A 119 -8.06 6.10 9.86
CA THR A 119 -9.24 5.61 9.13
C THR A 119 -8.82 5.14 7.74
N GLY A 120 -9.63 4.29 7.10
CA GLY A 120 -9.35 3.83 5.75
C GLY A 120 -9.20 4.97 4.75
N VAL A 121 -10.04 6.00 4.86
CA VAL A 121 -9.97 7.19 4.01
C VAL A 121 -8.64 7.93 4.18
N GLU A 122 -8.24 8.17 5.42
CA GLU A 122 -6.99 8.86 5.73
C GLU A 122 -5.78 8.02 5.34
N ASP A 123 -5.81 6.72 5.61
CA ASP A 123 -4.74 5.80 5.22
C ASP A 123 -4.49 5.86 3.71
N LEU A 124 -5.57 5.85 2.91
CA LEU A 124 -5.46 5.92 1.45
C LEU A 124 -4.93 7.28 0.98
N GLU A 125 -5.41 8.38 1.56
CA GLU A 125 -4.92 9.73 1.23
C GLU A 125 -3.40 9.82 1.40
N ILE A 126 -2.89 9.29 2.52
CA ILE A 126 -1.45 9.35 2.82
C ILE A 126 -0.68 8.40 1.91
N ALA A 127 -1.21 7.21 1.65
CA ALA A 127 -0.59 6.26 0.72
C ALA A 127 -0.43 6.89 -0.68
N GLU A 128 -1.44 7.62 -1.15
CA GLU A 128 -1.40 8.30 -2.44
C GLU A 128 -0.34 9.41 -2.49
N ILE A 129 -0.06 10.07 -1.37
CA ILE A 129 1.07 11.01 -1.27
C ILE A 129 2.38 10.27 -1.51
N GLY A 130 2.54 9.08 -0.95
CA GLY A 130 3.70 8.23 -1.21
C GLY A 130 3.81 7.81 -2.67
N VAL A 131 2.69 7.43 -3.28
CA VAL A 131 2.64 7.10 -4.72
C VAL A 131 3.09 8.29 -5.56
N ASN A 132 2.56 9.48 -5.27
CA ASN A 132 2.91 10.69 -6.01
C ASN A 132 4.38 11.07 -5.85
N ALA A 133 4.95 10.85 -4.67
CA ALA A 133 6.39 11.08 -4.45
C ALA A 133 7.26 10.17 -5.35
N ILE A 134 6.85 8.93 -5.52
CA ILE A 134 7.52 8.01 -6.46
C ILE A 134 7.39 8.53 -7.89
N LEU A 135 6.16 8.79 -8.33
CA LEU A 135 5.88 9.19 -9.71
C LEU A 135 6.58 10.48 -10.10
N ALA A 136 6.78 11.40 -9.14
CA ALA A 136 7.48 12.67 -9.38
C ALA A 136 8.95 12.48 -9.77
N THR A 137 9.55 11.34 -9.48
CA THR A 137 10.95 11.04 -9.83
C THR A 137 11.08 10.26 -11.15
N LEU A 138 9.98 9.82 -11.72
CA LEU A 138 9.95 9.06 -12.97
C LEU A 138 9.60 9.97 -14.14
N ASP A 139 10.11 9.65 -15.28
CA ASP A 139 9.93 10.44 -16.51
C ASP A 139 8.68 10.06 -17.32
#